data_c54377050dc6224a73ae261d8b82f385
#
_entry.id   c54377050dc6224a73ae261d8b82f385
#
_cell.length_a   1.000
_cell.length_b   1.000
_cell.length_c   1.000
_cell.angle_alpha   90.00
_cell.angle_beta   90.00
_cell.angle_gamma   90.00
#
_symmetry.space_group_name_H-M   'P 1'
#
loop_
_entity.id
_entity.type
_entity.pdbx_description
1 polymer ?
#
loop_
_entity_poly.entity_id
_entity_poly.type
_entity_poly.pdbx_seq_one_letter_code
_entity_poly.pdbx_strand_id
1 'polypeptide(L)'
;MLRSLQCLLAYRVGSLPPRSWGHRLATAARARTAHISSAAMATSASSHLSKAIKHMYMKLPQGEKVQAMYIWIDGTGEHLRCKTRTLDHEPKSLEDLPEWNFDGSSTFQAEGSNSDMYLRPAAMFRDPFRKDPNKLVLCEVFKYNRQSADTNLRHTCRRIMDMVSNQHPWFGMEQEYTLLGTDGHPFGWPSNGFPGPQGPYYCGVGADKAYGRDIVEAHYRACLYAGVKIGGTNAEVMPAQWEFQVGPCEGIEMGDHLWIARFILHRVCEDFGVIVSFDPKPIPGNWNGAGCHTNFSTKNMREEGGLKHIEEAIEKLSKRHQYHIRAYDPKGGLDNARRLTGFHETSSIHEFSAGVANRGASIRIPRNVGHEKKGYFEDRRPSANCDPYAVTEALVRTCLLNETGDEPFEYKN
;
A
#
# COMPACT_ATOMS: atom_id res chain seq x y z
N MET A 1 24.10 -17.44 53.25
CA MET A 1 23.21 -17.58 54.42
C MET A 1 21.80 -17.45 53.85
N LEU A 2 21.17 -18.55 53.59
CA LEU A 2 20.36 -19.43 54.42
C LEU A 2 18.98 -18.87 54.72
N ARG A 3 18.02 -19.63 54.16
CA ARG A 3 16.72 -20.08 54.70
C ARG A 3 15.52 -19.17 54.39
N SER A 4 14.55 -19.60 53.65
CA SER A 4 13.55 -20.73 53.68
C SER A 4 12.35 -20.44 54.60
N LEU A 5 11.14 -20.66 54.08
CA LEU A 5 10.03 -21.55 54.51
C LEU A 5 8.69 -20.95 54.05
N GLN A 6 7.98 -21.60 53.20
CA GLN A 6 6.81 -22.50 53.30
C GLN A 6 5.80 -22.25 54.42
N CYS A 7 4.50 -22.16 54.07
CA CYS A 7 3.29 -22.83 54.63
C CYS A 7 2.06 -22.40 53.87
N LEU A 8 1.44 -23.24 53.13
CA LEU A 8 0.32 -24.18 53.25
C LEU A 8 -0.74 -23.86 54.32
N LEU A 9 -2.01 -23.78 53.89
CA LEU A 9 -3.10 -24.60 54.37
C LEU A 9 -4.45 -24.24 53.74
N ALA A 10 -5.12 -25.27 53.32
CA ALA A 10 -6.44 -25.49 52.82
C ALA A 10 -7.53 -25.42 53.89
N TYR A 11 -8.78 -25.27 53.46
CA TYR A 11 -9.99 -25.97 53.95
C TYR A 11 -11.23 -25.53 53.13
N ARG A 12 -11.85 -26.42 52.44
CA ARG A 12 -13.06 -27.25 52.50
C ARG A 12 -14.40 -26.53 52.25
N VAL A 13 -15.02 -26.86 51.14
CA VAL A 13 -16.23 -27.67 50.87
C VAL A 13 -17.51 -27.28 51.60
N GLY A 14 -18.55 -26.95 50.86
CA GLY A 14 -19.94 -26.94 51.25
C GLY A 14 -20.85 -27.07 50.02
N SER A 15 -21.70 -28.08 50.04
CA SER A 15 -22.51 -28.70 49.01
C SER A 15 -23.88 -28.06 48.76
N LEU A 16 -24.30 -27.96 47.50
CA LEU A 16 -25.58 -28.17 46.76
C LEU A 16 -26.93 -28.10 47.49
N PRO A 17 -28.13 -27.87 46.86
CA PRO A 17 -28.55 -28.26 45.53
C PRO A 17 -29.56 -27.28 44.78
N PRO A 18 -30.36 -27.74 43.80
CA PRO A 18 -30.52 -27.09 42.50
C PRO A 18 -31.97 -26.54 42.23
N ARG A 19 -32.15 -25.70 41.22
CA ARG A 19 -33.40 -25.59 40.40
C ARG A 19 -33.17 -24.82 39.10
N SER A 20 -33.42 -25.45 38.13
CA SER A 20 -34.05 -25.52 36.79
C SER A 20 -34.48 -24.26 36.05
N TRP A 21 -34.25 -24.39 34.72
CA TRP A 21 -34.95 -23.81 33.55
C TRP A 21 -34.59 -22.40 33.08
N GLY A 22 -34.09 -22.36 31.84
CA GLY A 22 -34.06 -21.19 31.01
C GLY A 22 -33.09 -21.34 29.84
N HIS A 23 -33.54 -21.98 28.74
CA HIS A 23 -32.80 -22.01 27.46
C HIS A 23 -32.53 -20.59 26.96
N ARG A 24 -31.27 -20.19 26.84
CA ARG A 24 -30.80 -19.25 25.84
C ARG A 24 -29.51 -19.80 25.26
N LEU A 25 -29.57 -20.05 23.96
CA LEU A 25 -28.43 -20.41 23.12
C LEU A 25 -27.40 -19.30 23.15
N ALA A 26 -26.32 -19.51 23.88
CA ALA A 26 -25.10 -18.75 23.71
C ALA A 26 -24.23 -19.51 22.69
N THR A 27 -24.22 -19.04 21.47
CA THR A 27 -23.26 -19.46 20.47
C THR A 27 -21.87 -19.04 20.92
N ALA A 28 -21.12 -19.98 21.47
CA ALA A 28 -19.71 -19.80 21.72
C ALA A 28 -18.98 -19.69 20.40
N ALA A 29 -18.60 -18.46 20.04
CA ALA A 29 -17.62 -18.23 19.00
C ALA A 29 -16.30 -18.87 19.46
N ARG A 30 -16.02 -20.07 18.96
CA ARG A 30 -14.67 -20.66 19.02
C ARG A 30 -13.75 -19.75 18.22
N ALA A 31 -12.91 -19.01 18.91
CA ALA A 31 -11.72 -18.42 18.30
C ALA A 31 -10.92 -19.58 17.68
N ARG A 32 -11.04 -19.75 16.38
CA ARG A 32 -10.11 -20.56 15.61
C ARG A 32 -8.81 -19.77 15.60
N THR A 33 -7.86 -20.16 16.44
CA THR A 33 -6.48 -19.91 16.20
C THR A 33 -6.17 -20.43 14.79
N ALA A 34 -6.06 -19.54 13.84
CA ALA A 34 -5.56 -19.87 12.52
C ALA A 34 -4.09 -20.27 12.75
N HIS A 35 -3.83 -21.58 12.84
CA HIS A 35 -2.54 -22.10 12.50
C HIS A 35 -2.31 -21.67 11.05
N ILE A 36 -1.41 -20.73 10.82
CA ILE A 36 -0.85 -20.48 9.52
C ILE A 36 -0.11 -21.79 9.19
N SER A 37 -0.79 -22.69 8.52
CA SER A 37 -0.17 -23.78 7.81
C SER A 37 0.80 -23.10 6.84
N SER A 38 2.07 -23.42 6.91
CA SER A 38 3.04 -23.07 5.88
C SER A 38 2.67 -23.86 4.62
N ALA A 39 1.61 -23.42 3.95
CA ALA A 39 1.34 -23.88 2.61
C ALA A 39 2.53 -23.47 1.75
N ALA A 40 3.18 -24.42 1.11
CA ALA A 40 4.23 -24.13 0.16
C ALA A 40 3.68 -23.12 -0.86
N MET A 41 4.35 -21.98 -1.02
CA MET A 41 3.90 -20.94 -1.96
C MET A 41 4.08 -21.47 -3.37
N ALA A 42 2.97 -21.64 -4.09
CA ALA A 42 3.01 -21.94 -5.50
C ALA A 42 3.38 -20.68 -6.28
N THR A 43 4.30 -20.76 -7.22
CA THR A 43 4.68 -19.67 -8.10
C THR A 43 4.41 -20.02 -9.55
N SER A 44 4.37 -19.01 -10.41
CA SER A 44 4.01 -19.16 -11.82
C SER A 44 5.00 -20.03 -12.63
N ALA A 45 6.19 -20.30 -12.13
CA ALA A 45 7.31 -20.92 -12.83
C ALA A 45 7.73 -20.23 -14.15
N SER A 46 7.17 -19.07 -14.48
CA SER A 46 7.47 -18.33 -15.71
C SER A 46 8.95 -17.94 -15.85
N SER A 47 9.65 -17.78 -14.73
CA SER A 47 11.10 -17.48 -14.70
C SER A 47 11.95 -18.62 -15.25
N HIS A 48 11.44 -19.85 -15.25
CA HIS A 48 12.13 -21.04 -15.79
C HIS A 48 11.88 -21.27 -17.28
N LEU A 49 10.94 -20.53 -17.88
CA LEU A 49 10.65 -20.63 -19.30
C LEU A 49 11.64 -19.81 -20.13
N SER A 50 11.89 -20.25 -21.35
CA SER A 50 12.79 -19.55 -22.26
C SER A 50 12.26 -18.18 -22.67
N LYS A 51 12.86 -17.12 -22.16
CA LYS A 51 12.53 -15.74 -22.55
C LYS A 51 12.89 -15.45 -24.02
N ALA A 52 13.85 -16.14 -24.59
CA ALA A 52 14.22 -16.00 -26.00
C ALA A 52 13.05 -16.42 -26.91
N ILE A 53 12.35 -17.51 -26.59
CA ILE A 53 11.17 -17.94 -27.34
C ILE A 53 10.06 -16.90 -27.25
N LYS A 54 9.76 -16.39 -26.05
CA LYS A 54 8.81 -15.27 -25.87
C LYS A 54 9.16 -14.09 -26.76
N HIS A 55 10.42 -13.67 -26.77
CA HIS A 55 10.89 -12.54 -27.57
C HIS A 55 10.71 -12.74 -29.08
N MET A 56 10.80 -13.97 -29.58
CA MET A 56 10.51 -14.24 -30.99
C MET A 56 9.08 -13.85 -31.39
N TYR A 57 8.10 -14.22 -30.56
CA TYR A 57 6.71 -13.87 -30.78
C TYR A 57 6.44 -12.37 -30.53
N MET A 58 7.06 -11.78 -29.52
CA MET A 58 6.88 -10.35 -29.21
C MET A 58 7.47 -9.43 -30.29
N LYS A 59 8.29 -9.94 -31.21
CA LYS A 59 8.80 -9.21 -32.38
C LYS A 59 7.89 -9.27 -33.60
N LEU A 60 6.83 -10.10 -33.57
CA LEU A 60 5.86 -10.16 -34.68
C LEU A 60 5.15 -8.79 -34.79
N PRO A 61 4.94 -8.30 -36.02
CA PRO A 61 4.18 -7.06 -36.22
C PRO A 61 2.72 -7.28 -35.83
N GLN A 62 2.14 -6.33 -35.12
CA GLN A 62 0.72 -6.36 -34.72
C GLN A 62 -0.16 -5.46 -35.59
N GLY A 63 0.38 -4.87 -36.66
CA GLY A 63 -0.33 -3.93 -37.52
C GLY A 63 -0.74 -2.65 -36.76
N GLU A 64 -1.95 -2.16 -37.03
CA GLU A 64 -2.53 -0.99 -36.33
C GLU A 64 -3.19 -1.36 -35.00
N LYS A 65 -3.33 -2.65 -34.69
CA LYS A 65 -3.96 -3.13 -33.47
C LYS A 65 -3.15 -2.77 -32.24
N VAL A 66 -3.85 -2.47 -31.14
CA VAL A 66 -3.25 -2.11 -29.86
C VAL A 66 -3.79 -3.01 -28.77
N GLN A 67 -2.92 -3.50 -27.92
CA GLN A 67 -3.28 -4.22 -26.69
C GLN A 67 -3.41 -3.22 -25.53
N ALA A 68 -4.62 -3.11 -25.00
CA ALA A 68 -4.89 -2.28 -23.80
C ALA A 68 -5.15 -3.21 -22.60
N MET A 69 -4.27 -3.18 -21.63
CA MET A 69 -4.40 -3.93 -20.38
C MET A 69 -5.15 -3.12 -19.35
N TYR A 70 -6.38 -3.53 -19.06
CA TYR A 70 -7.22 -2.92 -18.01
C TYR A 70 -6.84 -3.50 -16.66
N ILE A 71 -6.56 -2.61 -15.70
CA ILE A 71 -6.04 -2.92 -14.38
C ILE A 71 -7.00 -2.34 -13.35
N TRP A 72 -7.35 -3.11 -12.31
CA TRP A 72 -8.20 -2.64 -11.22
C TRP A 72 -7.81 -3.27 -9.88
N ILE A 73 -8.25 -2.63 -8.81
CA ILE A 73 -8.07 -3.11 -7.44
C ILE A 73 -9.25 -4.02 -7.11
N ASP A 74 -8.98 -5.22 -6.58
CA ASP A 74 -10.01 -6.18 -6.24
C ASP A 74 -10.67 -5.94 -4.87
N GLY A 75 -11.57 -6.84 -4.48
CA GLY A 75 -12.34 -6.74 -3.22
C GLY A 75 -11.52 -6.84 -1.95
N THR A 76 -10.24 -7.22 -2.02
CA THR A 76 -9.34 -7.19 -0.86
C THR A 76 -8.86 -5.77 -0.51
N GLY A 77 -8.94 -4.83 -1.47
CA GLY A 77 -8.35 -3.49 -1.35
C GLY A 77 -6.83 -3.46 -1.45
N GLU A 78 -6.18 -4.61 -1.63
CA GLU A 78 -4.72 -4.77 -1.64
C GLU A 78 -4.19 -5.35 -2.95
N HIS A 79 -4.97 -6.20 -3.64
CA HIS A 79 -4.54 -6.93 -4.81
C HIS A 79 -5.04 -6.29 -6.10
N LEU A 80 -4.20 -6.40 -7.13
CA LEU A 80 -4.49 -5.93 -8.47
C LEU A 80 -4.93 -7.08 -9.37
N ARG A 81 -5.89 -6.79 -10.25
CA ARG A 81 -6.34 -7.67 -11.32
C ARG A 81 -6.13 -7.00 -12.66
N CYS A 82 -5.98 -7.80 -13.70
CA CYS A 82 -5.88 -7.26 -15.05
C CYS A 82 -6.49 -8.19 -16.10
N LYS A 83 -6.94 -7.61 -17.20
CA LYS A 83 -7.33 -8.31 -18.42
C LYS A 83 -7.03 -7.42 -19.62
N THR A 84 -6.76 -8.02 -20.76
CA THR A 84 -6.33 -7.29 -21.96
C THR A 84 -7.37 -7.39 -23.05
N ARG A 85 -7.63 -6.27 -23.73
CA ARG A 85 -8.42 -6.25 -24.96
C ARG A 85 -7.63 -5.68 -26.13
N THR A 86 -8.05 -5.99 -27.33
CA THR A 86 -7.54 -5.39 -28.54
C THR A 86 -8.37 -4.16 -28.92
N LEU A 87 -7.69 -3.08 -29.26
CA LEU A 87 -8.25 -1.88 -29.85
C LEU A 87 -7.84 -1.82 -31.31
N ASP A 88 -8.69 -1.21 -32.15
CA ASP A 88 -8.43 -1.07 -33.58
C ASP A 88 -7.36 -0.01 -33.89
N HIS A 89 -7.25 1.00 -33.02
CA HIS A 89 -6.33 2.12 -33.15
C HIS A 89 -5.70 2.47 -31.81
N GLU A 90 -4.55 3.16 -31.85
CA GLU A 90 -3.91 3.68 -30.65
C GLU A 90 -4.75 4.77 -30.01
N PRO A 91 -5.20 4.60 -28.74
CA PRO A 91 -5.92 5.62 -28.02
C PRO A 91 -5.00 6.81 -27.74
N LYS A 92 -5.52 8.03 -27.96
CA LYS A 92 -4.82 9.29 -27.71
C LYS A 92 -5.22 9.91 -26.38
N SER A 93 -6.42 9.58 -25.90
CA SER A 93 -6.98 10.07 -24.65
C SER A 93 -7.78 8.97 -23.93
N LEU A 94 -8.27 9.27 -22.74
CA LEU A 94 -9.11 8.32 -21.98
C LEU A 94 -10.46 8.10 -22.64
N GLU A 95 -10.98 9.08 -23.36
CA GLU A 95 -12.25 9.05 -24.06
C GLU A 95 -12.26 8.05 -25.23
N ASP A 96 -11.08 7.73 -25.78
CA ASP A 96 -10.92 6.72 -26.83
C ASP A 96 -11.00 5.27 -26.28
N LEU A 97 -10.98 5.11 -24.96
CA LEU A 97 -10.96 3.81 -24.29
C LEU A 97 -12.40 3.39 -23.93
N PRO A 98 -12.91 2.28 -24.45
CA PRO A 98 -14.24 1.81 -24.10
C PRO A 98 -14.30 1.26 -22.68
N GLU A 99 -15.46 1.40 -22.02
CA GLU A 99 -15.75 0.63 -20.80
C GLU A 99 -15.69 -0.88 -21.10
N TRP A 100 -15.42 -1.65 -20.07
CA TRP A 100 -15.44 -3.11 -20.15
C TRP A 100 -16.09 -3.68 -18.90
N ASN A 101 -16.42 -4.97 -18.89
CA ASN A 101 -17.02 -5.67 -17.75
C ASN A 101 -16.14 -6.83 -17.29
N PHE A 102 -16.40 -7.30 -16.10
CA PHE A 102 -15.80 -8.50 -15.51
C PHE A 102 -16.73 -9.13 -14.48
N ASP A 103 -16.48 -10.38 -14.12
CA ASP A 103 -17.20 -11.08 -13.06
C ASP A 103 -16.66 -10.69 -11.67
N GLY A 104 -17.41 -9.85 -10.97
CA GLY A 104 -17.05 -9.41 -9.62
C GLY A 104 -17.07 -10.50 -8.55
N SER A 105 -17.78 -11.61 -8.80
CA SER A 105 -17.80 -12.74 -7.85
C SER A 105 -16.44 -13.44 -7.77
N SER A 106 -15.68 -13.42 -8.86
CA SER A 106 -14.33 -13.98 -8.93
C SER A 106 -13.24 -13.07 -8.37
N THR A 107 -13.60 -11.86 -7.94
CA THR A 107 -12.67 -10.84 -7.43
C THR A 107 -13.06 -10.29 -6.04
N PHE A 108 -13.98 -10.96 -5.34
CA PHE A 108 -14.50 -10.55 -4.03
C PHE A 108 -15.24 -9.20 -4.04
N GLN A 109 -15.84 -8.81 -5.18
CA GLN A 109 -16.48 -7.49 -5.37
C GLN A 109 -17.99 -7.57 -5.60
N ALA A 110 -18.54 -8.75 -5.82
CA ALA A 110 -19.97 -8.99 -5.98
C ALA A 110 -20.36 -10.39 -5.50
N GLU A 111 -21.66 -10.57 -5.22
CA GLU A 111 -22.24 -11.86 -4.86
C GLU A 111 -23.15 -12.38 -5.99
N GLY A 112 -23.08 -13.69 -6.26
CA GLY A 112 -24.00 -14.52 -7.05
C GLY A 112 -24.66 -13.87 -8.28
N SER A 113 -25.92 -13.50 -8.14
CA SER A 113 -26.66 -12.78 -9.16
C SER A 113 -26.28 -11.30 -9.20
N ASN A 114 -26.19 -10.70 -10.41
CA ASN A 114 -25.72 -9.33 -10.62
C ASN A 114 -24.20 -9.14 -10.37
N SER A 115 -23.41 -10.14 -10.70
CA SER A 115 -21.95 -10.09 -10.52
C SER A 115 -21.21 -9.32 -11.62
N ASP A 116 -21.89 -8.92 -12.70
CA ASP A 116 -21.28 -8.08 -13.72
C ASP A 116 -20.91 -6.70 -13.17
N MET A 117 -19.61 -6.44 -13.15
CA MET A 117 -19.03 -5.17 -12.74
C MET A 117 -18.45 -4.47 -13.96
N TYR A 118 -18.34 -3.15 -13.91
CA TYR A 118 -17.84 -2.34 -15.01
C TYR A 118 -16.49 -1.72 -14.68
N LEU A 119 -15.59 -1.75 -15.66
CA LEU A 119 -14.28 -1.10 -15.66
C LEU A 119 -14.37 0.19 -16.48
N ARG A 120 -14.24 1.32 -15.83
CA ARG A 120 -14.17 2.62 -16.48
C ARG A 120 -12.73 3.12 -16.48
N PRO A 121 -12.12 3.36 -17.66
CA PRO A 121 -10.79 3.92 -17.75
C PRO A 121 -10.65 5.23 -16.95
N ALA A 122 -9.59 5.33 -16.15
CA ALA A 122 -9.35 6.46 -15.27
C ALA A 122 -7.96 7.09 -15.44
N ALA A 123 -6.95 6.29 -15.79
CA ALA A 123 -5.61 6.77 -16.16
C ALA A 123 -4.98 5.83 -17.19
N MET A 124 -4.11 6.35 -18.04
CA MET A 124 -3.47 5.60 -19.11
C MET A 124 -1.96 5.81 -19.09
N PHE A 125 -1.22 4.71 -19.23
CA PHE A 125 0.24 4.68 -19.22
C PHE A 125 0.76 3.83 -20.38
N ARG A 126 2.04 4.03 -20.77
CA ARG A 126 2.68 3.17 -21.76
C ARG A 126 2.94 1.78 -21.15
N ASP A 127 2.77 0.74 -21.94
CA ASP A 127 3.01 -0.66 -21.49
C ASP A 127 4.51 -1.01 -21.62
N PRO A 128 5.27 -1.17 -20.53
CA PRO A 128 6.70 -1.50 -20.59
C PRO A 128 6.97 -2.95 -21.00
N PHE A 129 5.97 -3.82 -20.90
CA PHE A 129 6.11 -5.25 -21.18
C PHE A 129 5.91 -5.58 -22.67
N ARG A 130 4.98 -4.87 -23.31
CA ARG A 130 4.65 -5.03 -24.74
C ARG A 130 5.17 -3.89 -25.59
N LYS A 131 5.56 -2.78 -24.97
CA LYS A 131 6.04 -1.53 -25.58
C LYS A 131 4.97 -0.84 -26.41
N ASP A 132 5.30 0.33 -26.94
CA ASP A 132 4.39 1.08 -27.82
C ASP A 132 3.98 0.25 -29.03
N PRO A 133 2.72 0.40 -29.49
CA PRO A 133 1.72 1.39 -29.04
C PRO A 133 0.84 0.93 -27.87
N ASN A 134 1.17 -0.18 -27.21
CA ASN A 134 0.34 -0.83 -26.19
C ASN A 134 0.24 0.01 -24.91
N LYS A 135 -0.86 -0.15 -24.17
CA LYS A 135 -1.20 0.68 -23.00
C LYS A 135 -1.52 -0.16 -21.76
N LEU A 136 -1.18 0.40 -20.60
CA LEU A 136 -1.74 0.04 -19.31
C LEU A 136 -2.85 1.05 -18.98
N VAL A 137 -4.01 0.57 -18.57
CA VAL A 137 -5.19 1.38 -18.31
C VAL A 137 -5.67 1.11 -16.90
N LEU A 138 -5.45 2.04 -15.98
CA LEU A 138 -6.01 1.97 -14.64
C LEU A 138 -7.49 2.30 -14.68
N CYS A 139 -8.32 1.48 -14.04
CA CYS A 139 -9.77 1.58 -14.10
C CYS A 139 -10.39 1.79 -12.73
N GLU A 140 -11.43 2.59 -12.68
CA GLU A 140 -12.42 2.59 -11.60
C GLU A 140 -13.40 1.42 -11.80
N VAL A 141 -13.95 0.91 -10.69
CA VAL A 141 -14.92 -0.19 -10.68
C VAL A 141 -16.29 0.32 -10.30
N PHE A 142 -17.30 -0.03 -11.11
CA PHE A 142 -18.71 0.28 -10.87
C PHE A 142 -19.56 -0.98 -10.81
N LYS A 143 -20.58 -0.95 -9.95
CA LYS A 143 -21.56 -2.03 -9.81
C LYS A 143 -22.46 -2.13 -11.06
N TYR A 144 -23.21 -3.23 -11.18
CA TYR A 144 -24.16 -3.45 -12.27
C TYR A 144 -25.17 -2.28 -12.45
N ASN A 145 -25.52 -1.60 -11.37
CA ASN A 145 -26.43 -0.43 -11.38
C ASN A 145 -25.73 0.91 -11.62
N ARG A 146 -24.47 0.88 -12.02
CA ARG A 146 -23.63 2.06 -12.29
C ARG A 146 -23.23 2.88 -11.07
N GLN A 147 -23.55 2.43 -9.87
CA GLN A 147 -22.99 3.03 -8.65
C GLN A 147 -21.54 2.62 -8.47
N SER A 148 -20.74 3.50 -7.87
CA SER A 148 -19.36 3.18 -7.52
C SER A 148 -19.31 1.94 -6.63
N ALA A 149 -18.37 1.04 -6.90
CA ALA A 149 -18.13 -0.09 -6.01
C ALA A 149 -17.54 0.40 -4.67
N ASP A 150 -17.81 -0.32 -3.59
CA ASP A 150 -17.33 0.05 -2.26
C ASP A 150 -15.79 0.00 -2.17
N THR A 151 -15.16 -0.79 -3.04
CA THR A 151 -13.71 -0.90 -3.19
C THR A 151 -13.10 0.18 -4.10
N ASN A 152 -13.92 1.03 -4.73
CA ASN A 152 -13.48 2.10 -5.62
C ASN A 152 -13.17 3.38 -4.82
N LEU A 153 -12.10 3.38 -4.06
CA LEU A 153 -11.68 4.54 -3.25
C LEU A 153 -11.21 5.73 -4.10
N ARG A 154 -10.83 5.49 -5.36
CA ARG A 154 -10.48 6.56 -6.31
C ARG A 154 -11.64 7.52 -6.53
N HIS A 155 -12.87 7.01 -6.58
CA HIS A 155 -14.05 7.81 -6.89
C HIS A 155 -14.30 8.93 -5.87
N THR A 156 -14.28 8.59 -4.57
CA THR A 156 -14.42 9.57 -3.48
C THR A 156 -13.20 10.48 -3.40
N CYS A 157 -12.00 9.92 -3.51
CA CYS A 157 -10.75 10.67 -3.50
C CYS A 157 -10.72 11.72 -4.61
N ARG A 158 -11.13 11.38 -5.84
CA ARG A 158 -11.20 12.33 -6.96
C ARG A 158 -12.07 13.53 -6.61
N ARG A 159 -13.27 13.27 -6.11
CA ARG A 159 -14.21 14.32 -5.70
C ARG A 159 -13.60 15.24 -4.62
N ILE A 160 -12.96 14.68 -3.61
CA ILE A 160 -12.31 15.44 -2.54
C ILE A 160 -11.15 16.28 -3.08
N MET A 161 -10.33 15.73 -3.99
CA MET A 161 -9.24 16.49 -4.63
C MET A 161 -9.75 17.63 -5.49
N ASP A 162 -10.85 17.43 -6.21
CA ASP A 162 -11.46 18.48 -7.04
C ASP A 162 -11.93 19.68 -6.19
N MET A 163 -12.44 19.45 -4.96
CA MET A 163 -12.85 20.50 -4.03
C MET A 163 -11.71 21.42 -3.57
N VAL A 164 -10.47 20.94 -3.59
CA VAL A 164 -9.29 21.66 -3.08
C VAL A 164 -8.24 21.93 -4.16
N SER A 165 -8.59 21.75 -5.42
CA SER A 165 -7.68 21.90 -6.57
C SER A 165 -6.96 23.25 -6.60
N ASN A 166 -7.62 24.33 -6.15
CA ASN A 166 -7.07 25.68 -6.03
C ASN A 166 -5.94 25.80 -4.97
N GLN A 167 -5.80 24.84 -4.07
CA GLN A 167 -4.73 24.80 -3.08
C GLN A 167 -3.50 24.02 -3.56
N HIS A 168 -3.58 23.40 -4.74
CA HIS A 168 -2.50 22.61 -5.36
C HIS A 168 -1.86 21.61 -4.37
N PRO A 169 -2.63 20.62 -3.87
CA PRO A 169 -2.09 19.60 -2.97
C PRO A 169 -1.11 18.70 -3.72
N TRP A 170 0.16 18.68 -3.28
CA TRP A 170 1.20 17.81 -3.80
C TRP A 170 1.52 16.71 -2.80
N PHE A 171 1.73 15.52 -3.35
CA PHE A 171 2.10 14.33 -2.59
C PHE A 171 3.35 13.67 -3.16
N GLY A 172 4.12 13.04 -2.28
CA GLY A 172 5.16 12.10 -2.65
C GLY A 172 5.07 10.91 -1.70
N MET A 173 5.10 9.69 -2.24
CA MET A 173 4.99 8.48 -1.41
C MET A 173 6.22 7.60 -1.55
N GLU A 174 6.73 7.15 -0.39
CA GLU A 174 7.92 6.33 -0.21
C GLU A 174 7.45 4.90 0.08
N GLN A 175 7.36 4.09 -0.98
CA GLN A 175 6.80 2.74 -0.92
C GLN A 175 7.87 1.73 -0.57
N GLU A 176 7.83 1.23 0.66
CA GLU A 176 8.62 0.07 1.07
C GLU A 176 7.96 -1.25 0.67
N TYR A 177 8.76 -2.26 0.40
CA TYR A 177 8.32 -3.62 0.05
C TYR A 177 9.41 -4.64 0.35
N THR A 178 9.03 -5.90 0.46
CA THR A 178 9.97 -7.01 0.68
C THR A 178 9.89 -8.01 -0.46
N LEU A 179 11.04 -8.41 -1.00
CA LEU A 179 11.14 -9.49 -1.96
C LEU A 179 11.15 -10.82 -1.21
N LEU A 180 10.33 -11.78 -1.67
CA LEU A 180 10.26 -13.12 -1.09
C LEU A 180 10.65 -14.16 -2.15
N GLY A 181 11.43 -15.14 -1.74
CA GLY A 181 11.68 -16.33 -2.53
C GLY A 181 10.44 -17.24 -2.62
N THR A 182 10.54 -18.28 -3.44
CA THR A 182 9.45 -19.26 -3.64
C THR A 182 9.17 -20.12 -2.40
N ASP A 183 10.07 -20.10 -1.43
CA ASP A 183 9.92 -20.74 -0.12
C ASP A 183 9.23 -19.85 0.92
N GLY A 184 8.84 -18.62 0.53
CA GLY A 184 8.21 -17.64 1.42
C GLY A 184 9.18 -16.90 2.36
N HIS A 185 10.48 -17.19 2.30
CA HIS A 185 11.49 -16.40 3.03
C HIS A 185 11.89 -15.16 2.24
N PRO A 186 12.40 -14.13 2.90
CA PRO A 186 12.95 -12.98 2.19
C PRO A 186 14.06 -13.42 1.22
N PHE A 187 14.04 -12.83 0.05
CA PHE A 187 14.91 -13.22 -1.06
C PHE A 187 16.40 -13.09 -0.67
N GLY A 188 17.15 -14.16 -0.88
CA GLY A 188 18.59 -14.22 -0.55
C GLY A 188 18.91 -14.47 0.91
N TRP A 189 17.92 -14.61 1.78
CA TRP A 189 18.18 -15.04 3.15
C TRP A 189 18.63 -16.50 3.23
N PRO A 190 19.43 -16.88 4.27
CA PRO A 190 19.76 -18.27 4.49
C PRO A 190 18.52 -19.15 4.69
N SER A 191 18.47 -20.31 4.06
CA SER A 191 17.33 -21.24 4.18
C SER A 191 17.13 -21.78 5.59
N ASN A 192 18.19 -21.86 6.40
CA ASN A 192 18.17 -22.43 7.74
C ASN A 192 18.68 -21.42 8.78
N GLY A 193 18.14 -20.22 8.79
CA GLY A 193 18.55 -19.20 9.74
C GLY A 193 18.25 -17.79 9.29
N PHE A 194 18.98 -16.85 9.86
CA PHE A 194 18.83 -15.43 9.61
C PHE A 194 20.11 -14.85 9.01
N PRO A 195 20.03 -13.75 8.24
CA PRO A 195 21.21 -12.99 7.86
C PRO A 195 21.83 -12.33 9.09
N GLY A 196 22.97 -11.68 8.92
CA GLY A 196 23.57 -10.85 9.96
C GLY A 196 22.63 -9.75 10.46
N PRO A 197 22.88 -9.19 11.65
CA PRO A 197 22.05 -8.12 12.22
C PRO A 197 21.87 -6.93 11.28
N GLN A 198 20.74 -6.23 11.38
CA GLN A 198 20.49 -5.00 10.66
C GLN A 198 21.58 -3.96 10.98
N GLY A 199 21.91 -3.14 9.99
CA GLY A 199 22.95 -2.11 10.06
C GLY A 199 23.65 -1.88 8.71
N PRO A 200 24.21 -2.92 8.04
CA PRO A 200 24.98 -2.69 6.82
C PRO A 200 24.15 -2.66 5.53
N TYR A 201 22.85 -2.93 5.58
CA TYR A 201 22.01 -3.15 4.39
C TYR A 201 21.37 -1.89 3.83
N TYR A 202 21.07 -0.91 4.67
CA TYR A 202 20.49 0.36 4.23
C TYR A 202 21.41 1.06 3.23
N CYS A 203 20.88 1.32 2.02
CA CYS A 203 21.66 1.83 0.89
C CYS A 203 22.89 0.98 0.58
N GLY A 204 22.86 -0.31 0.88
CA GLY A 204 24.00 -1.22 0.84
C GLY A 204 24.48 -1.51 -0.58
N VAL A 205 25.78 -1.80 -0.69
CA VAL A 205 26.46 -2.15 -1.93
C VAL A 205 27.28 -3.42 -1.70
N GLY A 206 27.19 -4.34 -2.64
CA GLY A 206 27.85 -5.63 -2.61
C GLY A 206 26.88 -6.80 -2.52
N ALA A 207 27.32 -7.97 -2.95
CA ALA A 207 26.47 -9.17 -3.00
C ALA A 207 26.01 -9.65 -1.61
N ASP A 208 26.75 -9.27 -0.57
CA ASP A 208 26.46 -9.57 0.81
C ASP A 208 25.53 -8.54 1.50
N LYS A 209 25.13 -7.48 0.78
CA LYS A 209 24.34 -6.35 1.34
C LYS A 209 23.12 -5.98 0.54
N ALA A 210 23.13 -6.19 -0.79
CA ALA A 210 22.02 -5.83 -1.68
C ALA A 210 21.42 -7.09 -2.31
N TYR A 211 20.16 -7.40 -1.98
CA TYR A 211 19.48 -8.61 -2.43
C TYR A 211 18.36 -8.25 -3.42
N GLY A 212 18.50 -8.68 -4.68
CA GLY A 212 17.48 -8.46 -5.71
C GLY A 212 17.58 -7.13 -6.46
N ARG A 213 18.74 -6.50 -6.54
CA ARG A 213 18.96 -5.23 -7.28
C ARG A 213 18.51 -5.30 -8.74
N ASP A 214 18.68 -6.43 -9.42
CA ASP A 214 18.24 -6.59 -10.81
C ASP A 214 16.74 -6.35 -10.98
N ILE A 215 15.93 -6.79 -10.01
CA ILE A 215 14.49 -6.55 -9.98
C ILE A 215 14.19 -5.06 -9.79
N VAL A 216 14.89 -4.43 -8.86
CA VAL A 216 14.75 -3.00 -8.55
C VAL A 216 15.06 -2.13 -9.76
N GLU A 217 16.18 -2.41 -10.45
CA GLU A 217 16.61 -1.68 -11.65
C GLU A 217 15.65 -1.88 -12.82
N ALA A 218 15.17 -3.12 -13.02
CA ALA A 218 14.17 -3.43 -14.03
C ALA A 218 12.85 -2.70 -13.76
N HIS A 219 12.38 -2.71 -12.53
CA HIS A 219 11.19 -1.98 -12.10
C HIS A 219 11.31 -0.48 -12.33
N TYR A 220 12.41 0.11 -11.88
CA TYR A 220 12.67 1.54 -12.04
C TYR A 220 12.61 1.97 -13.51
N ARG A 221 13.32 1.24 -14.38
CA ARG A 221 13.33 1.50 -15.82
C ARG A 221 11.96 1.31 -16.46
N ALA A 222 11.19 0.29 -16.05
CA ALA A 222 9.85 0.04 -16.54
C ALA A 222 8.89 1.16 -16.13
N CYS A 223 9.00 1.68 -14.89
CA CYS A 223 8.22 2.83 -14.42
C CYS A 223 8.52 4.10 -15.22
N LEU A 224 9.80 4.41 -15.48
CA LEU A 224 10.20 5.55 -16.32
C LEU A 224 9.61 5.42 -17.72
N TYR A 225 9.69 4.23 -18.34
CA TYR A 225 9.12 3.99 -19.67
C TYR A 225 7.60 4.17 -19.68
N ALA A 226 6.91 3.69 -18.66
CA ALA A 226 5.46 3.81 -18.55
C ALA A 226 4.98 5.25 -18.35
N GLY A 227 5.86 6.15 -17.90
CA GLY A 227 5.51 7.53 -17.56
C GLY A 227 5.08 7.71 -16.12
N VAL A 228 5.36 6.73 -15.25
CA VAL A 228 5.18 6.87 -13.80
C VAL A 228 6.20 7.89 -13.28
N LYS A 229 5.75 8.79 -12.42
CA LYS A 229 6.62 9.79 -11.77
C LYS A 229 7.48 9.16 -10.65
N ILE A 230 8.24 8.11 -11.00
CA ILE A 230 9.18 7.50 -10.07
C ILE A 230 10.36 8.45 -9.84
N GLY A 231 10.67 8.74 -8.58
CA GLY A 231 11.66 9.75 -8.19
C GLY A 231 12.95 9.18 -7.62
N GLY A 232 12.92 7.94 -7.12
CA GLY A 232 14.09 7.34 -6.48
C GLY A 232 13.87 5.90 -6.06
N THR A 233 14.93 5.27 -5.59
CA THR A 233 14.91 3.94 -4.97
C THR A 233 16.13 3.75 -4.08
N ASN A 234 15.99 2.95 -3.04
CA ASN A 234 17.09 2.54 -2.16
C ASN A 234 16.81 1.17 -1.53
N ALA A 235 17.88 0.49 -1.12
CA ALA A 235 17.79 -0.67 -0.25
C ALA A 235 17.46 -0.21 1.17
N GLU A 236 16.61 -0.97 1.85
CA GLU A 236 16.14 -0.70 3.20
C GLU A 236 16.95 -1.40 4.28
N VAL A 237 16.58 -1.15 5.55
CA VAL A 237 17.31 -1.60 6.74
C VAL A 237 17.30 -3.13 6.85
N MET A 238 16.19 -3.80 6.49
CA MET A 238 16.12 -5.25 6.43
C MET A 238 16.63 -5.77 5.09
N PRO A 239 17.52 -6.81 5.05
CA PRO A 239 17.93 -7.39 3.77
C PRO A 239 16.74 -7.96 2.99
N ALA A 240 16.73 -7.75 1.68
CA ALA A 240 15.64 -8.01 0.74
C ALA A 240 14.44 -7.02 0.84
N GLN A 241 14.53 -6.04 1.71
CA GLN A 241 13.60 -4.91 1.75
C GLN A 241 14.16 -3.76 0.92
N TRP A 242 13.28 -3.15 0.14
CA TRP A 242 13.58 -2.04 -0.77
C TRP A 242 12.50 -0.97 -0.67
N GLU A 243 12.83 0.20 -1.12
CA GLU A 243 11.92 1.33 -1.25
C GLU A 243 12.01 1.93 -2.64
N PHE A 244 10.88 2.39 -3.18
CA PHE A 244 10.85 3.31 -4.31
C PHE A 244 9.98 4.52 -3.96
N GLN A 245 10.34 5.69 -4.48
CA GLN A 245 9.61 6.92 -4.27
C GLN A 245 8.87 7.33 -5.54
N VAL A 246 7.61 7.74 -5.39
CA VAL A 246 6.76 8.27 -6.47
C VAL A 246 6.34 9.69 -6.12
N GLY A 247 6.50 10.60 -7.04
CA GLY A 247 6.13 11.99 -6.89
C GLY A 247 7.24 12.97 -7.26
N PRO A 248 6.95 14.29 -7.11
CA PRO A 248 5.68 14.85 -6.65
C PRO A 248 4.55 14.66 -7.65
N CYS A 249 3.35 14.34 -7.14
CA CYS A 249 2.12 14.25 -7.89
C CYS A 249 1.09 15.22 -7.31
N GLU A 250 0.26 15.82 -8.15
CA GLU A 250 -0.81 16.70 -7.70
C GLU A 250 -2.15 15.93 -7.64
N GLY A 251 -2.84 16.07 -6.52
CA GLY A 251 -4.18 15.55 -6.35
C GLY A 251 -4.30 14.03 -6.59
N ILE A 252 -5.25 13.67 -7.45
CA ILE A 252 -5.59 12.27 -7.73
C ILE A 252 -4.46 11.47 -8.38
N GLU A 253 -3.53 12.13 -9.07
CA GLU A 253 -2.41 11.45 -9.75
C GLU A 253 -1.56 10.60 -8.80
N MET A 254 -1.46 10.98 -7.53
CA MET A 254 -0.60 10.25 -6.58
C MET A 254 -1.03 8.78 -6.47
N GLY A 255 -2.31 8.54 -6.26
CA GLY A 255 -2.85 7.19 -6.19
C GLY A 255 -2.72 6.43 -7.51
N ASP A 256 -2.98 7.09 -8.63
CA ASP A 256 -2.86 6.49 -9.96
C ASP A 256 -1.43 6.00 -10.23
N HIS A 257 -0.45 6.85 -9.99
CA HIS A 257 0.96 6.54 -10.22
C HIS A 257 1.49 5.46 -9.26
N LEU A 258 1.09 5.49 -7.98
CA LEU A 258 1.54 4.48 -7.02
C LEU A 258 0.96 3.10 -7.32
N TRP A 259 -0.34 3.02 -7.65
CA TRP A 259 -0.96 1.74 -8.02
C TRP A 259 -0.35 1.14 -9.28
N ILE A 260 -0.06 1.95 -10.29
CA ILE A 260 0.62 1.47 -11.50
C ILE A 260 2.07 1.06 -11.21
N ALA A 261 2.80 1.79 -10.35
CA ALA A 261 4.13 1.39 -9.92
C ALA A 261 4.12 0.02 -9.21
N ARG A 262 3.14 -0.22 -8.33
CA ARG A 262 2.94 -1.54 -7.69
C ARG A 262 2.62 -2.62 -8.72
N PHE A 263 1.73 -2.35 -9.68
CA PHE A 263 1.40 -3.28 -10.76
C PHE A 263 2.65 -3.66 -11.57
N ILE A 264 3.45 -2.69 -11.98
CA ILE A 264 4.68 -2.92 -12.73
C ILE A 264 5.66 -3.77 -11.90
N LEU A 265 5.78 -3.53 -10.60
CA LEU A 265 6.65 -4.32 -9.73
C LEU A 265 6.22 -5.78 -9.66
N HIS A 266 4.92 -6.05 -9.47
CA HIS A 266 4.39 -7.42 -9.50
C HIS A 266 4.71 -8.12 -10.82
N ARG A 267 4.51 -7.43 -11.95
CA ARG A 267 4.77 -7.98 -13.28
C ARG A 267 6.26 -8.24 -13.55
N VAL A 268 7.13 -7.34 -13.10
CA VAL A 268 8.59 -7.55 -13.18
C VAL A 268 8.98 -8.78 -12.34
N CYS A 269 8.44 -8.88 -11.13
CA CYS A 269 8.72 -10.03 -10.24
C CYS A 269 8.27 -11.37 -10.85
N GLU A 270 7.18 -11.41 -11.65
CA GLU A 270 6.79 -12.60 -12.40
C GLU A 270 7.90 -13.09 -13.34
N ASP A 271 8.61 -12.17 -13.99
CA ASP A 271 9.69 -12.52 -14.92
C ASP A 271 10.95 -13.04 -14.21
N PHE A 272 11.16 -12.67 -12.95
CA PHE A 272 12.28 -13.13 -12.11
C PHE A 272 11.91 -14.33 -11.23
N GLY A 273 10.64 -14.70 -11.11
CA GLY A 273 10.17 -15.79 -10.24
C GLY A 273 10.30 -15.46 -8.75
N VAL A 274 10.15 -14.19 -8.41
CA VAL A 274 10.22 -13.65 -7.05
C VAL A 274 8.86 -13.05 -6.70
N ILE A 275 8.47 -13.13 -5.43
CA ILE A 275 7.23 -12.55 -4.94
C ILE A 275 7.55 -11.20 -4.29
N VAL A 276 6.74 -10.18 -4.58
CA VAL A 276 6.77 -8.92 -3.84
C VAL A 276 5.69 -8.92 -2.77
N SER A 277 6.05 -8.50 -1.56
CA SER A 277 5.16 -8.34 -0.42
C SER A 277 5.11 -6.90 0.03
N PHE A 278 3.89 -6.38 0.20
CA PHE A 278 3.63 -5.09 0.86
C PHE A 278 3.14 -5.27 2.30
N ASP A 279 3.35 -6.45 2.89
CA ASP A 279 3.02 -6.67 4.30
C ASP A 279 3.82 -5.69 5.19
N PRO A 280 3.16 -4.92 6.09
CA PRO A 280 3.84 -3.94 6.92
C PRO A 280 4.77 -4.55 7.98
N LYS A 281 4.68 -5.86 8.24
CA LYS A 281 5.58 -6.59 9.14
C LYS A 281 5.79 -8.01 8.62
N PRO A 282 6.53 -8.19 7.52
CA PRO A 282 6.67 -9.49 6.86
C PRO A 282 7.41 -10.52 7.73
N ILE A 283 8.35 -10.08 8.55
CA ILE A 283 9.10 -10.93 9.45
C ILE A 283 8.88 -10.47 10.90
N PRO A 284 8.43 -11.36 11.79
CA PRO A 284 8.22 -11.03 13.20
C PRO A 284 9.55 -10.81 13.94
N GLY A 285 9.47 -10.21 15.14
CA GLY A 285 10.64 -9.95 15.99
C GLY A 285 11.38 -8.66 15.63
N ASN A 286 12.68 -8.65 15.85
CA ASN A 286 13.52 -7.45 15.74
C ASN A 286 13.97 -7.17 14.29
N TRP A 287 13.06 -7.32 13.33
CA TRP A 287 13.27 -6.96 11.92
C TRP A 287 12.45 -5.76 11.53
N ASN A 288 12.96 -4.96 10.61
CA ASN A 288 12.29 -3.74 10.16
C ASN A 288 10.88 -4.01 9.61
N GLY A 289 9.95 -3.10 9.87
CA GLY A 289 8.65 -3.07 9.23
C GLY A 289 8.71 -2.37 7.87
N ALA A 290 7.60 -2.34 7.16
CA ALA A 290 7.46 -1.67 5.88
C ALA A 290 6.32 -0.65 5.91
N GLY A 291 6.59 0.58 5.53
CA GLY A 291 5.66 1.70 5.48
C GLY A 291 5.44 2.22 4.06
N CYS A 292 4.60 3.23 3.97
CA CYS A 292 4.43 4.06 2.78
C CYS A 292 4.37 5.51 3.24
N HIS A 293 5.51 6.06 3.64
CA HIS A 293 5.61 7.42 4.15
C HIS A 293 5.10 8.40 3.11
N THR A 294 4.27 9.34 3.55
CA THR A 294 3.59 10.24 2.64
C THR A 294 3.99 11.69 2.90
N ASN A 295 4.70 12.26 1.96
CA ASN A 295 5.04 13.67 1.92
C ASN A 295 3.85 14.46 1.40
N PHE A 296 3.52 15.55 2.05
CA PHE A 296 2.38 16.40 1.71
C PHE A 296 2.72 17.88 1.79
N SER A 297 2.29 18.63 0.78
CA SER A 297 2.35 20.10 0.79
C SER A 297 1.20 20.72 -0.01
N THR A 298 0.91 21.97 0.30
CA THR A 298 0.05 22.84 -0.51
C THR A 298 0.86 23.99 -1.09
N LYS A 299 0.26 24.76 -1.99
CA LYS A 299 0.90 25.97 -2.51
C LYS A 299 1.40 26.87 -1.37
N ASN A 300 0.54 27.15 -0.39
CA ASN A 300 0.89 28.02 0.75
C ASN A 300 2.04 27.46 1.61
N MET A 301 2.13 26.13 1.77
CA MET A 301 3.23 25.51 2.49
C MET A 301 4.58 25.65 1.77
N ARG A 302 4.56 25.74 0.43
CA ARG A 302 5.77 25.87 -0.41
C ARG A 302 6.25 27.31 -0.57
N GLU A 303 5.44 28.30 -0.21
CA GLU A 303 5.75 29.72 -0.31
C GLU A 303 6.40 30.26 0.99
N GLU A 304 6.83 31.50 0.98
CA GLU A 304 7.46 32.15 2.11
C GLU A 304 6.53 32.17 3.33
N GLY A 305 7.05 31.78 4.50
CA GLY A 305 6.25 31.63 5.72
C GLY A 305 5.39 30.35 5.78
N GLY A 306 5.58 29.41 4.85
CA GLY A 306 4.81 28.18 4.71
C GLY A 306 4.88 27.24 5.92
N LEU A 307 5.90 27.34 6.76
CA LEU A 307 6.02 26.53 7.98
C LEU A 307 4.81 26.69 8.91
N LYS A 308 4.23 27.88 9.00
CA LYS A 308 3.01 28.12 9.77
C LYS A 308 1.85 27.23 9.29
N HIS A 309 1.67 27.10 7.98
CA HIS A 309 0.62 26.26 7.40
C HIS A 309 0.90 24.75 7.63
N ILE A 310 2.19 24.36 7.68
CA ILE A 310 2.60 23.01 8.06
C ILE A 310 2.23 22.73 9.51
N GLU A 311 2.56 23.64 10.44
CA GLU A 311 2.25 23.51 11.87
C GLU A 311 0.73 23.47 12.13
N GLU A 312 -0.05 24.30 11.45
CA GLU A 312 -1.52 24.29 11.50
C GLU A 312 -2.10 22.94 11.02
N ALA A 313 -1.56 22.37 9.95
CA ALA A 313 -1.96 21.05 9.45
C ALA A 313 -1.62 19.95 10.46
N ILE A 314 -0.44 19.98 11.06
CA ILE A 314 -0.01 19.01 12.08
C ILE A 314 -0.92 19.07 13.31
N GLU A 315 -1.33 20.26 13.74
CA GLU A 315 -2.29 20.42 14.86
C GLU A 315 -3.64 19.76 14.53
N LYS A 316 -4.15 19.93 13.30
CA LYS A 316 -5.38 19.26 12.87
C LYS A 316 -5.23 17.73 12.84
N LEU A 317 -4.11 17.22 12.32
CA LEU A 317 -3.80 15.80 12.30
C LEU A 317 -3.74 15.17 13.70
N SER A 318 -3.20 15.90 14.67
CA SER A 318 -3.12 15.43 16.06
C SER A 318 -4.49 15.17 16.69
N LYS A 319 -5.50 15.93 16.29
CA LYS A 319 -6.89 15.81 16.77
C LYS A 319 -7.68 14.68 16.10
N ARG A 320 -7.14 14.09 15.01
CA ARG A 320 -7.77 13.01 14.23
C ARG A 320 -6.88 11.77 14.08
N HIS A 321 -5.97 11.54 15.01
CA HIS A 321 -4.99 10.46 14.92
C HIS A 321 -5.64 9.10 14.61
N GLN A 322 -6.69 8.72 15.35
CA GLN A 322 -7.35 7.41 15.18
C GLN A 322 -8.08 7.28 13.83
N TYR A 323 -8.66 8.35 13.33
CA TYR A 323 -9.22 8.38 11.97
C TYR A 323 -8.16 8.04 10.92
N HIS A 324 -6.98 8.67 11.01
CA HIS A 324 -5.86 8.41 10.09
C HIS A 324 -5.32 6.99 10.24
N ILE A 325 -5.16 6.47 11.45
CA ILE A 325 -4.73 5.10 11.68
C ILE A 325 -5.66 4.10 10.98
N ARG A 326 -6.98 4.32 11.05
CA ARG A 326 -7.95 3.45 10.35
C ARG A 326 -7.87 3.59 8.82
N ALA A 327 -7.67 4.80 8.31
CA ALA A 327 -7.58 5.06 6.87
C ALA A 327 -6.26 4.56 6.24
N TYR A 328 -5.21 4.41 7.03
CA TYR A 328 -3.85 4.11 6.58
C TYR A 328 -3.52 2.62 6.46
N ASP A 329 -4.51 1.78 6.66
CA ASP A 329 -4.40 0.33 6.63
C ASP A 329 -5.72 -0.25 6.11
N PRO A 330 -5.73 -1.12 5.10
CA PRO A 330 -6.96 -1.71 4.55
C PRO A 330 -7.78 -2.50 5.59
N LYS A 331 -7.16 -2.91 6.70
CA LYS A 331 -7.80 -3.62 7.82
C LYS A 331 -8.03 -2.71 9.04
N GLY A 332 -8.16 -1.40 8.82
CA GLY A 332 -8.50 -0.44 9.85
C GLY A 332 -7.45 -0.26 10.94
N GLY A 333 -6.18 -0.50 10.65
CA GLY A 333 -5.05 -0.36 11.57
C GLY A 333 -4.52 -1.68 12.14
N LEU A 334 -5.19 -2.81 11.93
CA LEU A 334 -4.79 -4.12 12.50
C LEU A 334 -3.44 -4.62 11.95
N ASP A 335 -3.18 -4.43 10.66
CA ASP A 335 -1.91 -4.80 10.07
C ASP A 335 -0.80 -3.83 10.50
N ASN A 336 -1.10 -2.54 10.49
CA ASN A 336 -0.14 -1.49 10.83
C ASN A 336 0.26 -1.50 12.33
N ALA A 337 -0.59 -2.04 13.21
CA ALA A 337 -0.27 -2.24 14.62
C ALA A 337 0.96 -3.14 14.83
N ARG A 338 1.23 -4.05 13.91
CA ARG A 338 2.43 -4.90 13.92
C ARG A 338 3.71 -4.11 13.62
N ARG A 339 3.61 -2.98 12.93
CA ARG A 339 4.70 -2.10 12.52
C ARG A 339 4.88 -0.90 13.46
N LEU A 340 3.78 -0.20 13.82
CA LEU A 340 3.81 1.03 14.63
C LEU A 340 3.94 0.70 16.13
N THR A 341 5.11 0.29 16.55
CA THR A 341 5.39 -0.21 17.90
C THR A 341 6.16 0.78 18.78
N GLY A 342 6.62 1.90 18.22
CA GLY A 342 7.55 2.84 18.88
C GLY A 342 9.02 2.43 18.78
N PHE A 343 9.33 1.34 18.07
CA PHE A 343 10.69 0.86 17.79
C PHE A 343 10.97 0.94 16.29
N HIS A 344 12.22 0.77 15.88
CA HIS A 344 12.64 0.76 14.45
C HIS A 344 12.20 2.00 13.68
N GLU A 345 12.47 3.18 14.24
CA GLU A 345 12.11 4.48 13.64
C GLU A 345 10.60 4.63 13.35
N THR A 346 9.73 3.99 14.14
CA THR A 346 8.28 4.17 14.11
C THR A 346 7.76 4.83 15.37
N SER A 347 6.66 5.57 15.25
CA SER A 347 5.86 6.01 16.41
C SER A 347 5.00 4.86 16.94
N SER A 348 4.53 4.99 18.20
CA SER A 348 3.48 4.12 18.70
C SER A 348 2.16 4.38 17.96
N ILE A 349 1.41 3.31 17.64
CA ILE A 349 0.09 3.43 16.98
C ILE A 349 -0.94 4.18 17.85
N HIS A 350 -0.73 4.22 19.16
CA HIS A 350 -1.66 4.83 20.12
C HIS A 350 -1.38 6.32 20.39
N GLU A 351 -0.22 6.81 19.95
CA GLU A 351 0.24 8.15 20.29
C GLU A 351 0.58 8.95 19.04
N PHE A 352 0.16 10.20 19.02
CA PHE A 352 0.56 11.15 17.99
C PHE A 352 1.76 11.97 18.45
N SER A 353 2.74 12.12 17.59
CA SER A 353 3.90 12.95 17.82
C SER A 353 4.35 13.65 16.53
N ALA A 354 5.00 14.79 16.67
CA ALA A 354 5.57 15.51 15.56
C ALA A 354 6.91 16.16 15.94
N GLY A 355 7.81 16.31 14.97
CA GLY A 355 9.09 16.96 15.25
C GLY A 355 9.96 17.18 14.02
N VAL A 356 10.86 18.17 14.13
CA VAL A 356 11.85 18.44 13.09
C VAL A 356 12.93 17.37 13.12
N ALA A 357 13.19 16.75 11.96
CA ALA A 357 14.19 15.70 11.76
C ALA A 357 14.03 14.46 12.69
N ASN A 358 12.83 14.25 13.25
CA ASN A 358 12.55 13.14 14.15
C ASN A 358 11.91 11.97 13.41
N ARG A 359 12.68 10.91 13.13
CA ARG A 359 12.21 9.71 12.42
C ARG A 359 11.34 8.78 13.30
N GLY A 360 11.36 8.94 14.62
CA GLY A 360 10.48 8.23 15.55
C GLY A 360 9.12 8.90 15.77
N ALA A 361 8.84 10.01 15.10
CA ALA A 361 7.57 10.72 15.23
C ALA A 361 6.54 10.23 14.20
N SER A 362 5.26 10.47 14.48
CA SER A 362 4.16 10.26 13.53
C SER A 362 4.30 11.18 12.31
N ILE A 363 4.59 12.45 12.56
CA ILE A 363 4.82 13.46 11.53
C ILE A 363 6.24 14.01 11.66
N ARG A 364 6.98 13.97 10.59
CA ARG A 364 8.33 14.53 10.51
C ARG A 364 8.33 15.79 9.63
N ILE A 365 8.87 16.87 10.14
CA ILE A 365 9.26 18.04 9.34
C ILE A 365 10.72 17.84 8.93
N PRO A 366 11.05 17.75 7.63
CA PRO A 366 12.45 17.64 7.21
C PRO A 366 13.31 18.79 7.72
N ARG A 367 14.59 18.51 7.99
CA ARG A 367 15.50 19.51 8.58
C ARG A 367 15.62 20.79 7.74
N ASN A 368 15.71 20.64 6.43
CA ASN A 368 15.76 21.77 5.50
C ASN A 368 14.47 22.60 5.54
N VAL A 369 13.29 21.95 5.60
CA VAL A 369 12.00 22.66 5.74
C VAL A 369 11.95 23.48 7.04
N GLY A 370 12.41 22.90 8.15
CA GLY A 370 12.52 23.62 9.43
C GLY A 370 13.46 24.83 9.35
N HIS A 371 14.51 24.75 8.56
CA HIS A 371 15.46 25.83 8.33
C HIS A 371 14.93 26.90 7.37
N GLU A 372 14.40 26.50 6.22
CA GLU A 372 13.91 27.37 5.16
C GLU A 372 12.52 27.97 5.47
N LYS A 373 11.84 27.46 6.49
CA LYS A 373 10.50 27.89 6.94
C LYS A 373 9.41 27.69 5.87
N LYS A 374 9.61 26.79 4.94
CA LYS A 374 8.66 26.39 3.87
C LYS A 374 8.97 25.03 3.32
N GLY A 375 7.97 24.36 2.71
CA GLY A 375 8.14 23.07 2.05
C GLY A 375 6.99 22.12 2.31
N TYR A 376 7.22 21.03 3.03
CA TYR A 376 6.28 19.92 3.22
C TYR A 376 6.50 19.25 4.59
N PHE A 377 5.57 18.40 4.98
CA PHE A 377 5.77 17.44 6.07
C PHE A 377 5.63 16.01 5.56
N GLU A 378 6.19 15.06 6.31
CA GLU A 378 6.14 13.64 6.06
C GLU A 378 5.24 12.96 7.11
N ASP A 379 4.14 12.33 6.68
CA ASP A 379 3.36 11.43 7.52
C ASP A 379 3.95 10.02 7.43
N ARG A 380 4.48 9.53 8.54
CA ARG A 380 5.18 8.25 8.63
C ARG A 380 4.28 7.09 9.08
N ARG A 381 2.99 7.37 9.30
CA ARG A 381 2.03 6.39 9.80
C ARG A 381 1.47 5.45 8.73
N PRO A 382 1.30 5.79 7.43
CA PRO A 382 0.73 4.87 6.46
C PRO A 382 1.55 3.58 6.34
N SER A 383 0.84 2.42 6.29
CA SER A 383 1.46 1.10 6.11
C SER A 383 1.85 0.84 4.66
N ALA A 384 2.75 -0.10 4.42
CA ALA A 384 3.17 -0.46 3.06
C ALA A 384 2.00 -0.95 2.18
N ASN A 385 1.01 -1.61 2.78
CA ASN A 385 -0.20 -2.09 2.09
C ASN A 385 -1.36 -1.08 2.05
N CYS A 386 -1.13 0.17 2.42
CA CYS A 386 -2.17 1.19 2.38
C CYS A 386 -2.73 1.39 0.97
N ASP A 387 -3.99 1.84 0.88
CA ASP A 387 -4.51 2.39 -0.35
C ASP A 387 -4.12 3.87 -0.45
N PRO A 388 -3.36 4.29 -1.48
CA PRO A 388 -2.90 5.67 -1.61
C PRO A 388 -4.05 6.68 -1.76
N TYR A 389 -5.20 6.27 -2.31
CA TYR A 389 -6.37 7.15 -2.38
C TYR A 389 -6.93 7.42 -0.99
N ALA A 390 -7.02 6.40 -0.12
CA ALA A 390 -7.46 6.57 1.25
C ALA A 390 -6.52 7.49 2.05
N VAL A 391 -5.22 7.33 1.87
CA VAL A 391 -4.19 8.14 2.55
C VAL A 391 -4.29 9.61 2.14
N THR A 392 -4.27 9.88 0.84
CA THR A 392 -4.28 11.25 0.32
C THR A 392 -5.60 11.96 0.58
N GLU A 393 -6.72 11.23 0.46
CA GLU A 393 -8.05 11.75 0.82
C GLU A 393 -8.13 12.12 2.30
N ALA A 394 -7.65 11.27 3.22
CA ALA A 394 -7.65 11.54 4.65
C ALA A 394 -6.83 12.80 5.00
N LEU A 395 -5.67 12.98 4.37
CA LEU A 395 -4.84 14.18 4.56
C LEU A 395 -5.58 15.45 4.12
N VAL A 396 -6.21 15.42 2.95
CA VAL A 396 -6.97 16.57 2.43
C VAL A 396 -8.18 16.90 3.30
N ARG A 397 -8.97 15.89 3.68
CA ARG A 397 -10.14 16.09 4.56
C ARG A 397 -9.76 16.76 5.87
N THR A 398 -8.71 16.30 6.51
CA THR A 398 -8.25 16.86 7.78
C THR A 398 -7.56 18.20 7.62
N CYS A 399 -6.59 18.31 6.72
CA CYS A 399 -5.72 19.49 6.64
C CYS A 399 -6.37 20.65 5.89
N LEU A 400 -7.15 20.39 4.84
CA LEU A 400 -7.67 21.42 3.92
C LEU A 400 -9.17 21.64 4.06
N LEU A 401 -9.97 20.60 4.27
CA LEU A 401 -11.41 20.72 4.48
C LEU A 401 -11.80 20.91 5.95
N ASN A 402 -10.82 20.86 6.87
CA ASN A 402 -10.99 21.09 8.30
C ASN A 402 -12.00 20.16 8.97
N GLU A 403 -12.13 18.93 8.46
CA GLU A 403 -12.99 17.93 9.10
C GLU A 403 -12.48 17.57 10.48
N THR A 404 -13.40 17.28 11.38
CA THR A 404 -13.14 16.90 12.77
C THR A 404 -13.90 15.63 13.12
N GLY A 405 -13.53 14.98 14.22
CA GLY A 405 -14.14 13.73 14.65
C GLY A 405 -13.61 12.51 13.87
N ASP A 406 -14.24 11.37 14.12
CA ASP A 406 -13.74 10.07 13.70
C ASP A 406 -14.35 9.54 12.39
N GLU A 407 -15.37 10.24 11.87
CA GLU A 407 -16.04 9.87 10.63
C GLU A 407 -15.85 10.93 9.54
N PRO A 408 -15.79 10.54 8.26
CA PRO A 408 -15.70 11.49 7.16
C PRO A 408 -17.02 12.25 6.98
N PHE A 409 -16.93 13.53 6.64
CA PHE A 409 -18.11 14.33 6.32
C PHE A 409 -18.70 13.93 4.97
N GLU A 410 -20.03 13.90 4.88
CA GLU A 410 -20.74 13.76 3.61
C GLU A 410 -20.95 15.12 2.98
N TYR A 411 -20.34 15.36 1.84
CA TYR A 411 -20.56 16.55 1.04
C TYR A 411 -21.70 16.29 0.04
N LYS A 412 -22.72 17.15 0.05
CA LYS A 412 -23.78 17.09 -0.96
C LYS A 412 -23.21 17.53 -2.31
N ASN A 413 -23.66 16.87 -3.38
CA ASN A 413 -23.32 17.21 -4.77
C ASN A 413 -23.93 18.54 -5.17
#